data_2d46d69aae4ecc8006dab8d3ca85e05c
#
_entry.id   2d46d69aae4ecc8006dab8d3ca85e05c
#
_cell.length_a   1.000
_cell.length_b   1.000
_cell.length_c   1.000
_cell.angle_alpha   90.00
_cell.angle_beta   90.00
_cell.angle_gamma   90.00
#
_symmetry.space_group_name_H-M   'P 1'
#
loop_
_entity.id
_entity.type
_entity.pdbx_description
1 polymer ?
#
loop_
_entity_poly.entity_id
_entity_poly.type
_entity_poly.pdbx_seq_one_letter_code
_entity_poly.pdbx_strand_id
1 'polypeptide(L)'
;MPAVPTGARGARITGWGSSLPERVLTNHDLESMIDTSDEWITERTGIRERHIGGSTAQLSVESGRLALDMAGLGPDDIDALILATTTPDRAVPATSATVQHLLGLRCGAYDINAACSGWVYGLVTAHGLIALGAERILLIGTDTLARITDWTDRNTAILFADGSGATVIEATDGPNSLLGWDLDADGGAEEALYCETGGYLQMEGREVFRRAVRLMVDSATASMKAAGVVADDIALVVPHQANIRIISAACERLGIGLDRASIVLDRTGNTSAASVPLALADALADGRASRDDLVLFVGFGAGMTAASAVVRWNADAEPTADHTT
;
A
#
# COMPACT_ATOMS: atom_id res chain seq x y z
N MET A 1 -3.80 22.96 -1.35
CA MET A 1 -2.92 21.81 -1.48
C MET A 1 -1.64 22.22 -2.17
N PRO A 2 -0.48 21.71 -1.77
CA PRO A 2 0.75 22.04 -2.45
C PRO A 2 0.75 21.35 -3.83
N ALA A 3 0.93 22.15 -4.88
CA ALA A 3 1.23 21.60 -6.21
C ALA A 3 2.70 21.19 -6.27
N VAL A 4 3.01 20.18 -7.11
CA VAL A 4 4.40 19.82 -7.37
C VAL A 4 5.11 21.02 -7.96
N PRO A 5 6.25 21.51 -7.38
CA PRO A 5 6.91 22.71 -7.87
C PRO A 5 7.37 22.55 -9.32
N THR A 6 7.17 23.57 -10.13
CA THR A 6 7.70 23.62 -11.49
C THR A 6 9.23 23.58 -11.45
N GLY A 7 9.85 22.59 -12.09
CA GLY A 7 11.31 22.40 -12.08
C GLY A 7 11.83 21.54 -10.92
N ALA A 8 10.97 20.96 -10.09
CA ALA A 8 11.39 19.89 -9.19
C ALA A 8 11.95 18.71 -10.00
N ARG A 9 13.02 18.09 -9.50
CA ARG A 9 13.58 16.88 -10.11
C ARG A 9 12.52 15.82 -10.24
N GLY A 10 12.38 15.21 -11.40
CA GLY A 10 11.42 14.17 -11.67
C GLY A 10 11.82 12.85 -11.00
N ALA A 11 10.82 12.02 -10.74
CA ALA A 11 11.03 10.66 -10.26
C ALA A 11 10.00 9.71 -10.86
N ARG A 12 10.34 8.42 -10.90
CA ARG A 12 9.47 7.35 -11.42
C ARG A 12 9.67 6.05 -10.64
N ILE A 13 8.69 5.16 -10.65
CA ILE A 13 8.82 3.80 -10.14
C ILE A 13 9.53 2.98 -11.23
N THR A 14 10.62 2.28 -10.88
CA THR A 14 11.45 1.49 -11.81
C THR A 14 11.53 0.02 -11.45
N GLY A 15 11.17 -0.35 -10.23
CA GLY A 15 11.13 -1.74 -9.78
C GLY A 15 10.04 -1.94 -8.74
N TRP A 16 9.52 -3.15 -8.66
CA TRP A 16 8.53 -3.55 -7.66
C TRP A 16 8.69 -5.02 -7.30
N GLY A 17 8.20 -5.37 -6.12
CA GLY A 17 8.22 -6.73 -5.61
C GLY A 17 7.18 -6.94 -4.53
N SER A 18 6.74 -8.16 -4.35
CA SER A 18 5.73 -8.54 -3.36
C SER A 18 6.15 -9.78 -2.58
N SER A 19 5.69 -9.88 -1.34
CA SER A 19 5.87 -11.07 -0.50
C SER A 19 4.62 -11.30 0.34
N LEU A 20 4.14 -12.53 0.33
CA LEU A 20 3.04 -13.02 1.15
C LEU A 20 3.50 -14.24 1.93
N PRO A 21 3.12 -14.39 3.21
CA PRO A 21 3.37 -15.61 3.96
C PRO A 21 2.82 -16.86 3.25
N GLU A 22 3.49 -18.00 3.38
CA GLU A 22 3.04 -19.26 2.78
C GLU A 22 1.74 -19.78 3.38
N ARG A 23 1.52 -19.52 4.69
CA ARG A 23 0.33 -19.98 5.39
C ARG A 23 -0.90 -19.19 4.97
N VAL A 24 -1.87 -19.88 4.39
CA VAL A 24 -3.18 -19.35 4.04
C VAL A 24 -4.21 -19.73 5.09
N LEU A 25 -5.02 -18.78 5.52
CA LEU A 25 -6.20 -18.96 6.37
C LEU A 25 -7.44 -18.65 5.54
N THR A 26 -8.21 -19.67 5.23
CA THR A 26 -9.44 -19.56 4.42
C THR A 26 -10.63 -19.14 5.29
N ASN A 27 -11.74 -18.75 4.64
CA ASN A 27 -12.99 -18.51 5.36
C ASN A 27 -13.51 -19.80 6.04
N HIS A 28 -13.32 -20.99 5.43
CA HIS A 28 -13.69 -22.26 6.05
C HIS A 28 -12.88 -22.59 7.31
N ASP A 29 -11.61 -22.18 7.35
CA ASP A 29 -10.83 -22.32 8.59
C ASP A 29 -11.41 -21.45 9.70
N LEU A 30 -11.84 -20.22 9.38
CA LEU A 30 -12.48 -19.30 10.33
C LEU A 30 -13.82 -19.83 10.85
N GLU A 31 -14.61 -20.57 10.05
CA GLU A 31 -15.86 -21.20 10.50
C GLU A 31 -15.61 -22.19 11.66
N SER A 32 -14.41 -22.77 11.73
CA SER A 32 -14.03 -23.64 12.83
C SER A 32 -13.60 -22.89 14.10
N MET A 33 -13.32 -21.59 14.01
CA MET A 33 -12.77 -20.78 15.09
C MET A 33 -13.80 -19.83 15.72
N ILE A 34 -14.69 -19.26 14.89
CA ILE A 34 -15.68 -18.25 15.29
C ILE A 34 -17.03 -18.49 14.60
N ASP A 35 -18.12 -17.94 15.13
CA ASP A 35 -19.46 -18.04 14.54
C ASP A 35 -19.56 -17.19 13.27
N THR A 36 -19.24 -17.78 12.11
CA THR A 36 -19.23 -17.14 10.80
C THR A 36 -19.48 -18.16 9.67
N SER A 37 -19.52 -17.70 8.42
CA SER A 37 -19.53 -18.56 7.23
C SER A 37 -18.79 -17.91 6.06
N ASP A 38 -18.27 -18.73 5.12
CA ASP A 38 -17.63 -18.24 3.89
C ASP A 38 -18.52 -17.29 3.11
N GLU A 39 -19.79 -17.64 2.95
CA GLU A 39 -20.78 -16.81 2.28
C GLU A 39 -20.92 -15.43 2.95
N TRP A 40 -21.08 -15.42 4.29
CA TRP A 40 -21.22 -14.18 5.06
C TRP A 40 -19.99 -13.28 4.98
N ILE A 41 -18.78 -13.85 5.06
CA ILE A 41 -17.51 -13.10 4.94
C ILE A 41 -17.37 -12.54 3.54
N THR A 42 -17.53 -13.37 2.51
CA THR A 42 -17.36 -13.00 1.10
C THR A 42 -18.35 -11.91 0.70
N GLU A 43 -19.64 -12.03 1.07
CA GLU A 43 -20.65 -11.01 0.77
C GLU A 43 -20.32 -9.66 1.40
N ARG A 44 -19.79 -9.66 2.63
CA ARG A 44 -19.53 -8.42 3.38
C ARG A 44 -18.21 -7.76 3.06
N THR A 45 -17.20 -8.53 2.71
CA THR A 45 -15.82 -8.05 2.59
C THR A 45 -15.22 -8.26 1.21
N GLY A 46 -15.65 -9.27 0.48
CA GLY A 46 -15.02 -9.78 -0.73
C GLY A 46 -13.84 -10.71 -0.46
N ILE A 47 -13.42 -10.89 0.81
CA ILE A 47 -12.25 -11.69 1.19
C ILE A 47 -12.63 -13.16 1.24
N ARG A 48 -11.81 -14.02 0.61
CA ARG A 48 -11.94 -15.48 0.64
C ARG A 48 -10.85 -16.15 1.47
N GLU A 49 -9.66 -15.58 1.41
CA GLU A 49 -8.49 -16.06 2.13
C GLU A 49 -7.59 -14.92 2.56
N ARG A 50 -6.71 -15.18 3.52
CA ARG A 50 -5.71 -14.27 4.03
C ARG A 50 -4.41 -15.01 4.31
N HIS A 51 -3.29 -14.39 3.94
CA HIS A 51 -1.98 -14.90 4.27
C HIS A 51 -1.60 -14.43 5.67
N ILE A 52 -1.06 -15.32 6.50
CA ILE A 52 -0.68 -15.01 7.88
C ILE A 52 0.65 -15.63 8.26
N GLY A 53 1.50 -14.88 8.96
CA GLY A 53 2.80 -15.32 9.47
C GLY A 53 3.98 -14.46 9.06
N GLY A 54 5.16 -14.89 9.44
CA GLY A 54 6.39 -14.15 9.22
C GLY A 54 6.59 -12.99 10.19
N SER A 55 7.63 -12.21 9.95
CA SER A 55 7.88 -10.94 10.62
C SER A 55 7.87 -9.79 9.63
N THR A 56 7.65 -8.57 10.11
CA THR A 56 7.67 -7.38 9.27
C THR A 56 9.02 -7.24 8.55
N ALA A 57 10.13 -7.48 9.23
CA ALA A 57 11.45 -7.43 8.62
C ALA A 57 11.65 -8.51 7.55
N GLN A 58 11.23 -9.76 7.79
CA GLN A 58 11.40 -10.85 6.83
C GLN A 58 10.66 -10.57 5.52
N LEU A 59 9.36 -10.27 5.60
CA LEU A 59 8.53 -9.98 4.43
C LEU A 59 9.06 -8.75 3.67
N SER A 60 9.51 -7.70 4.40
CA SER A 60 10.11 -6.51 3.80
C SER A 60 11.39 -6.80 3.03
N VAL A 61 12.24 -7.71 3.55
CA VAL A 61 13.48 -8.13 2.87
C VAL A 61 13.16 -8.87 1.58
N GLU A 62 12.17 -9.77 1.60
CA GLU A 62 11.77 -10.55 0.44
C GLU A 62 11.21 -9.64 -0.67
N SER A 63 10.25 -8.79 -0.36
CA SER A 63 9.68 -7.85 -1.34
C SER A 63 10.69 -6.81 -1.83
N GLY A 64 11.53 -6.28 -0.91
CA GLY A 64 12.57 -5.31 -1.23
C GLY A 64 13.63 -5.86 -2.17
N ARG A 65 14.06 -7.12 -1.97
CA ARG A 65 15.00 -7.79 -2.88
C ARG A 65 14.43 -7.93 -4.28
N LEU A 66 13.19 -8.39 -4.41
CA LEU A 66 12.50 -8.50 -5.70
C LEU A 66 12.38 -7.15 -6.41
N ALA A 67 12.09 -6.06 -5.67
CA ALA A 67 12.03 -4.72 -6.24
C ALA A 67 13.40 -4.22 -6.74
N LEU A 68 14.48 -4.49 -6.00
CA LEU A 68 15.85 -4.18 -6.41
C LEU A 68 16.27 -4.98 -7.64
N ASP A 69 16.02 -6.30 -7.63
CA ASP A 69 16.35 -7.20 -8.75
C ASP A 69 15.64 -6.74 -10.02
N MET A 70 14.35 -6.39 -9.94
CA MET A 70 13.58 -5.88 -11.07
C MET A 70 14.14 -4.55 -11.62
N ALA A 71 14.57 -3.65 -10.73
CA ALA A 71 15.19 -2.38 -11.12
C ALA A 71 16.62 -2.56 -11.65
N GLY A 72 17.23 -3.76 -11.53
CA GLY A 72 18.62 -4.02 -11.90
C GLY A 72 19.62 -3.31 -10.97
N LEU A 73 19.26 -3.10 -9.70
CA LEU A 73 20.03 -2.32 -8.73
C LEU A 73 20.63 -3.21 -7.63
N GLY A 74 21.82 -2.82 -7.18
CA GLY A 74 22.49 -3.42 -6.04
C GLY A 74 22.28 -2.64 -4.74
N PRO A 75 22.74 -3.21 -3.61
CA PRO A 75 22.59 -2.57 -2.29
C PRO A 75 23.26 -1.20 -2.15
N ASP A 76 24.32 -0.93 -2.90
CA ASP A 76 25.07 0.32 -2.86
C ASP A 76 24.40 1.46 -3.67
N ASP A 77 23.34 1.13 -4.44
CA ASP A 77 22.68 2.07 -5.33
C ASP A 77 21.55 2.87 -4.63
N ILE A 78 21.16 2.51 -3.41
CA ILE A 78 20.02 3.08 -2.69
C ILE A 78 20.47 4.16 -1.70
N ASP A 79 19.87 5.34 -1.78
CA ASP A 79 20.17 6.49 -0.91
C ASP A 79 19.34 6.53 0.36
N ALA A 80 18.14 5.96 0.35
CA ALA A 80 17.32 5.82 1.55
C ALA A 80 16.33 4.65 1.43
N LEU A 81 16.03 4.03 2.59
CA LEU A 81 14.97 3.06 2.78
C LEU A 81 13.84 3.68 3.61
N ILE A 82 12.62 3.66 3.07
CA ILE A 82 11.39 4.04 3.79
C ILE A 82 10.55 2.78 3.98
N LEU A 83 10.24 2.44 5.24
CA LEU A 83 9.33 1.35 5.57
C LEU A 83 8.04 1.91 6.15
N ALA A 84 6.93 1.75 5.43
CA ALA A 84 5.60 2.06 5.94
C ALA A 84 5.05 0.84 6.68
N THR A 85 4.85 0.97 7.99
CA THR A 85 4.33 -0.11 8.85
C THR A 85 3.65 0.41 10.10
N THR A 86 2.61 -0.27 10.55
CA THR A 86 1.98 -0.12 11.87
C THR A 86 2.37 -1.24 12.83
N THR A 87 3.04 -2.26 12.30
CA THR A 87 3.42 -3.47 13.03
C THR A 87 4.95 -3.67 13.02
N PRO A 88 5.73 -2.71 13.58
CA PRO A 88 7.18 -2.88 13.69
C PRO A 88 7.51 -4.11 14.54
N ASP A 89 8.58 -4.83 14.23
CA ASP A 89 8.95 -6.04 14.99
C ASP A 89 9.38 -5.71 16.43
N ARG A 90 9.82 -4.48 16.67
CA ARG A 90 10.23 -3.95 17.98
C ARG A 90 9.83 -2.49 18.09
N ALA A 91 9.63 -2.03 19.32
CA ALA A 91 9.47 -0.59 19.58
C ALA A 91 10.74 0.20 19.25
N VAL A 92 11.92 -0.39 19.48
CA VAL A 92 13.26 0.15 19.21
C VAL A 92 14.22 -1.01 18.96
N PRO A 93 15.08 -0.98 17.92
CA PRO A 93 15.17 0.02 16.85
C PRO A 93 13.98 -0.06 15.88
N ALA A 94 13.91 0.92 14.94
CA ALA A 94 13.01 0.86 13.79
C ALA A 94 13.24 -0.43 12.99
N THR A 95 12.17 -1.04 12.47
CA THR A 95 12.27 -2.28 11.69
C THR A 95 13.05 -2.08 10.39
N SER A 96 12.94 -0.89 9.79
CA SER A 96 13.74 -0.50 8.61
C SER A 96 15.24 -0.62 8.81
N ALA A 97 15.78 -0.38 10.02
CA ALA A 97 17.19 -0.58 10.31
C ALA A 97 17.60 -2.05 10.19
N THR A 98 16.74 -2.99 10.60
CA THR A 98 16.95 -4.43 10.43
C THR A 98 16.86 -4.81 8.95
N VAL A 99 15.86 -4.30 8.22
CA VAL A 99 15.68 -4.53 6.78
C VAL A 99 16.88 -4.01 5.98
N GLN A 100 17.32 -2.79 6.29
CA GLN A 100 18.52 -2.18 5.69
C GLN A 100 19.76 -3.08 5.82
N HIS A 101 19.99 -3.59 7.03
CA HIS A 101 21.11 -4.49 7.29
C HIS A 101 20.99 -5.82 6.53
N LEU A 102 19.81 -6.46 6.54
CA LEU A 102 19.56 -7.76 5.90
C LEU A 102 19.61 -7.69 4.36
N LEU A 103 19.24 -6.54 3.77
CA LEU A 103 19.41 -6.25 2.34
C LEU A 103 20.84 -5.83 1.98
N GLY A 104 21.72 -5.57 2.98
CA GLY A 104 23.09 -5.10 2.76
C GLY A 104 23.19 -3.64 2.31
N LEU A 105 22.12 -2.84 2.45
CA LEU A 105 22.09 -1.44 2.04
C LEU A 105 23.05 -0.60 2.91
N ARG A 106 23.55 0.52 2.35
CA ARG A 106 24.45 1.46 3.05
C ARG A 106 23.87 2.86 3.15
N CYS A 107 22.56 2.94 3.29
CA CYS A 107 21.81 4.20 3.33
C CYS A 107 21.12 4.43 4.66
N GLY A 108 20.55 5.62 4.85
CA GLY A 108 19.62 5.90 5.94
C GLY A 108 18.33 5.10 5.81
N ALA A 109 17.76 4.66 6.95
CA ALA A 109 16.53 3.91 6.98
C ALA A 109 15.63 4.39 8.13
N TYR A 110 14.32 4.49 7.89
CA TYR A 110 13.34 4.86 8.90
C TYR A 110 11.96 4.28 8.61
N ASP A 111 11.21 4.05 9.69
CA ASP A 111 9.81 3.65 9.60
C ASP A 111 8.92 4.90 9.55
N ILE A 112 7.83 4.84 8.77
CA ILE A 112 6.72 5.79 8.82
C ILE A 112 5.44 5.06 9.19
N ASN A 113 4.59 5.71 9.97
CA ASN A 113 3.30 5.17 10.38
C ASN A 113 2.18 6.15 10.02
N ALA A 114 1.41 5.80 8.99
CA ALA A 114 0.16 6.43 8.62
C ALA A 114 -0.90 5.34 8.35
N ALA A 115 -0.81 4.26 9.13
CA ALA A 115 -1.66 3.08 9.02
C ALA A 115 -1.75 2.57 7.56
N CYS A 116 -2.94 2.18 7.10
CA CYS A 116 -3.12 1.62 5.76
C CYS A 116 -2.83 2.62 4.62
N SER A 117 -2.74 3.93 4.91
CA SER A 117 -2.30 4.96 3.95
C SER A 117 -0.77 5.05 3.85
N GLY A 118 -0.03 4.33 4.69
CA GLY A 118 1.40 4.52 4.93
C GLY A 118 2.26 4.44 3.67
N TRP A 119 1.96 3.52 2.75
CA TRP A 119 2.73 3.42 1.50
C TRP A 119 2.56 4.66 0.61
N VAL A 120 1.35 5.23 0.52
CA VAL A 120 1.12 6.46 -0.28
C VAL A 120 1.80 7.66 0.37
N TYR A 121 1.79 7.77 1.72
CA TYR A 121 2.61 8.75 2.45
C TYR A 121 4.10 8.57 2.13
N GLY A 122 4.58 7.33 2.10
CA GLY A 122 5.95 6.99 1.72
C GLY A 122 6.28 7.39 0.28
N LEU A 123 5.36 7.17 -0.67
CA LEU A 123 5.53 7.56 -2.07
C LEU A 123 5.74 9.08 -2.19
N VAL A 124 4.90 9.88 -1.56
CA VAL A 124 5.04 11.35 -1.56
C VAL A 124 6.36 11.78 -0.88
N THR A 125 6.73 11.13 0.22
CA THR A 125 7.99 11.39 0.94
C THR A 125 9.20 11.06 0.06
N ALA A 126 9.19 9.93 -0.66
CA ALA A 126 10.25 9.54 -1.58
C ALA A 126 10.47 10.57 -2.70
N HIS A 127 9.38 11.04 -3.32
CA HIS A 127 9.46 12.13 -4.30
C HIS A 127 10.04 13.41 -3.69
N GLY A 128 9.73 13.71 -2.42
CA GLY A 128 10.31 14.83 -1.68
C GLY A 128 11.83 14.68 -1.47
N LEU A 129 12.32 13.48 -1.11
CA LEU A 129 13.75 13.22 -0.98
C LEU A 129 14.50 13.32 -2.32
N ILE A 130 13.89 12.85 -3.41
CA ILE A 130 14.46 12.99 -4.76
C ILE A 130 14.53 14.46 -5.17
N ALA A 131 13.53 15.25 -4.86
CA ALA A 131 13.57 16.70 -5.10
C ALA A 131 14.68 17.39 -4.29
N LEU A 132 15.12 16.83 -3.15
CA LEU A 132 16.25 17.28 -2.35
C LEU A 132 17.59 16.72 -2.81
N GLY A 133 17.64 15.88 -3.84
CA GLY A 133 18.88 15.39 -4.46
C GLY A 133 19.19 13.92 -4.27
N ALA A 134 18.31 13.12 -3.63
CA ALA A 134 18.46 11.66 -3.64
C ALA A 134 18.26 11.12 -5.07
N GLU A 135 18.95 10.03 -5.41
CA GLU A 135 18.84 9.39 -6.71
C GLU A 135 17.84 8.23 -6.68
N ARG A 136 17.87 7.39 -5.63
CA ARG A 136 17.10 6.15 -5.55
C ARG A 136 16.60 5.88 -4.15
N ILE A 137 15.31 5.64 -4.03
CA ILE A 137 14.64 5.34 -2.77
C ILE A 137 13.99 3.96 -2.87
N LEU A 138 14.27 3.09 -1.90
CA LEU A 138 13.51 1.86 -1.70
C LEU A 138 12.35 2.15 -0.73
N LEU A 139 11.12 2.11 -1.24
CA LEU A 139 9.90 2.27 -0.46
C LEU A 139 9.23 0.92 -0.28
N ILE A 140 9.00 0.52 0.97
CA ILE A 140 8.34 -0.74 1.32
C ILE A 140 7.11 -0.45 2.18
N GLY A 141 6.01 -1.12 1.89
CA GLY A 141 4.83 -1.19 2.76
C GLY A 141 4.68 -2.60 3.28
N THR A 142 4.73 -2.80 4.59
CA THR A 142 4.65 -4.13 5.22
C THR A 142 3.89 -4.06 6.51
N ASP A 143 2.91 -4.95 6.67
CA ASP A 143 2.28 -5.18 7.96
C ASP A 143 2.09 -6.67 8.25
N THR A 144 2.19 -7.04 9.53
CA THR A 144 1.89 -8.36 10.09
C THR A 144 0.76 -8.21 11.09
N LEU A 145 -0.46 -7.92 10.55
CA LEU A 145 -1.64 -7.61 11.35
C LEU A 145 -2.19 -8.84 12.09
N ALA A 146 -1.88 -10.06 11.62
CA ALA A 146 -2.32 -11.31 12.26
C ALA A 146 -1.91 -11.39 13.74
N ARG A 147 -0.77 -10.79 14.11
CA ARG A 147 -0.26 -10.78 15.50
C ARG A 147 -0.98 -9.82 16.44
N ILE A 148 -1.70 -8.83 15.90
CA ILE A 148 -2.50 -7.88 16.65
C ILE A 148 -4.00 -8.01 16.34
N THR A 149 -4.41 -9.10 15.69
CA THR A 149 -5.80 -9.47 15.44
C THR A 149 -6.29 -10.38 16.56
N ASP A 150 -7.42 -10.02 17.17
CA ASP A 150 -8.15 -10.93 18.08
C ASP A 150 -8.93 -11.94 17.22
N TRP A 151 -8.40 -13.16 17.14
CA TRP A 151 -9.02 -14.25 16.37
C TRP A 151 -10.33 -14.76 16.95
N THR A 152 -10.78 -14.24 18.10
CA THR A 152 -12.10 -14.49 18.70
C THR A 152 -13.11 -13.41 18.38
N ASP A 153 -12.67 -12.23 17.92
CA ASP A 153 -13.55 -11.16 17.47
C ASP A 153 -13.91 -11.32 15.99
N ARG A 154 -15.14 -11.70 15.72
CA ARG A 154 -15.67 -11.85 14.37
C ARG A 154 -15.54 -10.62 13.48
N ASN A 155 -15.51 -9.40 14.05
CA ASN A 155 -15.49 -8.17 13.26
C ASN A 155 -14.11 -7.89 12.66
N THR A 156 -13.05 -8.31 13.33
CA THR A 156 -11.67 -8.06 12.95
C THR A 156 -10.99 -9.29 12.35
N ALA A 157 -11.23 -10.50 12.88
CA ALA A 157 -10.62 -11.73 12.43
C ALA A 157 -10.87 -12.06 10.94
N ILE A 158 -12.01 -11.61 10.41
CA ILE A 158 -12.40 -11.86 9.01
C ILE A 158 -11.67 -10.96 8.00
N LEU A 159 -10.91 -9.94 8.44
CA LEU A 159 -10.38 -8.90 7.57
C LEU A 159 -8.86 -9.00 7.39
N PHE A 160 -8.13 -8.99 8.50
CA PHE A 160 -6.71 -8.64 8.52
C PHE A 160 -5.81 -9.81 8.11
N ALA A 161 -4.71 -9.44 7.44
CA ALA A 161 -3.73 -10.35 6.89
C ALA A 161 -2.33 -9.74 6.95
N ASP A 162 -1.33 -10.54 6.63
CA ASP A 162 0.08 -10.17 6.60
C ASP A 162 0.57 -10.11 5.15
N GLY A 163 1.47 -9.19 4.87
CA GLY A 163 2.04 -9.06 3.54
C GLY A 163 3.00 -7.88 3.41
N SER A 164 3.74 -7.87 2.32
CA SER A 164 4.68 -6.83 1.97
C SER A 164 4.66 -6.53 0.48
N GLY A 165 4.77 -5.25 0.14
CA GLY A 165 5.02 -4.81 -1.22
C GLY A 165 6.06 -3.69 -1.22
N ALA A 166 6.98 -3.73 -2.17
CA ALA A 166 8.07 -2.79 -2.29
C ALA A 166 8.12 -2.14 -3.67
N THR A 167 8.66 -0.92 -3.74
CA THR A 167 8.95 -0.23 -4.98
C THR A 167 10.28 0.50 -4.90
N VAL A 168 11.01 0.51 -6.01
CA VAL A 168 12.14 1.42 -6.21
C VAL A 168 11.64 2.67 -6.92
N ILE A 169 11.96 3.84 -6.36
CA ILE A 169 11.64 5.15 -6.93
C ILE A 169 12.97 5.79 -7.32
N GLU A 170 13.15 6.04 -8.60
CA GLU A 170 14.39 6.55 -9.18
C GLU A 170 14.19 7.94 -9.76
N ALA A 171 15.18 8.81 -9.54
CA ALA A 171 15.22 10.12 -10.15
C ALA A 171 15.31 10.04 -11.68
N THR A 172 14.75 11.04 -12.35
CA THR A 172 14.79 11.16 -13.81
C THR A 172 15.04 12.60 -14.22
N ASP A 173 15.75 12.80 -15.33
CA ASP A 173 15.89 14.09 -15.98
C ASP A 173 14.61 14.52 -16.74
N GLY A 174 13.69 13.57 -16.89
CA GLY A 174 12.36 13.82 -17.49
C GLY A 174 11.37 14.47 -16.52
N PRO A 175 10.12 14.66 -16.96
CA PRO A 175 9.08 15.21 -16.11
C PRO A 175 8.80 14.27 -14.92
N ASN A 176 8.42 14.87 -13.79
CA ASN A 176 8.01 14.12 -12.61
C ASN A 176 6.79 13.25 -12.91
N SER A 177 6.81 11.99 -12.53
CA SER A 177 5.66 11.11 -12.68
C SER A 177 4.54 11.43 -11.69
N LEU A 178 4.85 11.94 -10.50
CA LEU A 178 3.86 12.40 -9.52
C LEU A 178 3.26 13.73 -9.99
N LEU A 179 2.00 13.72 -10.41
CA LEU A 179 1.29 14.88 -10.96
C LEU A 179 0.50 15.65 -9.90
N GLY A 180 -0.05 14.93 -8.94
CA GLY A 180 -0.84 15.51 -7.85
C GLY A 180 -0.94 14.54 -6.68
N TRP A 181 -1.06 15.07 -5.47
CA TRP A 181 -1.13 14.28 -4.25
C TRP A 181 -1.93 14.97 -3.16
N ASP A 182 -2.39 14.17 -2.20
CA ASP A 182 -3.08 14.61 -1.01
C ASP A 182 -2.70 13.70 0.17
N LEU A 183 -2.40 14.31 1.31
CA LEU A 183 -2.18 13.64 2.59
C LEU A 183 -3.06 14.32 3.63
N ASP A 184 -3.92 13.56 4.31
CA ASP A 184 -4.88 14.07 5.29
C ASP A 184 -4.94 13.20 6.54
N ALA A 185 -5.24 13.80 7.68
CA ALA A 185 -5.42 13.12 8.94
C ALA A 185 -6.49 13.79 9.81
N ASP A 186 -7.38 12.99 10.39
CA ASP A 186 -8.40 13.39 11.36
C ASP A 186 -8.18 12.65 12.69
N GLY A 187 -7.34 13.19 13.55
CA GLY A 187 -7.05 12.63 14.89
C GLY A 187 -8.26 12.61 15.81
N GLY A 188 -9.32 13.38 15.53
CA GLY A 188 -10.58 13.31 16.27
C GLY A 188 -11.39 12.03 16.06
N ALA A 189 -10.94 11.17 15.14
CA ALA A 189 -11.59 9.90 14.80
C ALA A 189 -10.78 8.66 15.23
N GLU A 190 -9.78 8.82 16.10
CA GLU A 190 -8.86 7.73 16.50
C GLU A 190 -9.58 6.52 17.10
N GLU A 191 -10.61 6.73 17.92
CA GLU A 191 -11.39 5.69 18.57
C GLU A 191 -12.18 4.78 17.58
N ALA A 192 -12.29 5.16 16.31
CA ALA A 192 -13.01 4.35 15.32
C ALA A 192 -12.22 3.11 14.87
N LEU A 193 -10.89 3.19 14.89
CA LEU A 193 -9.99 2.08 14.55
C LEU A 193 -8.63 2.32 15.21
N TYR A 194 -8.29 1.52 16.21
CA TYR A 194 -7.05 1.66 16.97
C TYR A 194 -6.54 0.32 17.50
N CYS A 195 -5.31 0.33 17.98
CA CYS A 195 -4.69 -0.78 18.69
C CYS A 195 -3.80 -0.21 19.80
N GLU A 196 -4.12 -0.52 21.04
CA GLU A 196 -3.26 -0.17 22.16
C GLU A 196 -1.95 -0.97 22.13
N THR A 197 -0.89 -0.39 22.70
CA THR A 197 0.40 -1.10 22.78
C THR A 197 0.27 -2.41 23.51
N GLY A 198 0.53 -3.53 22.80
CA GLY A 198 0.37 -4.88 23.33
C GLY A 198 -1.07 -5.39 23.37
N GLY A 199 -2.01 -4.64 22.79
CA GLY A 199 -3.40 -5.01 22.64
C GLY A 199 -3.72 -5.61 21.26
N TYR A 200 -5.02 -5.71 20.98
CA TYR A 200 -5.57 -6.11 19.70
C TYR A 200 -6.28 -4.96 19.02
N LEU A 201 -6.39 -5.03 17.70
CA LEU A 201 -7.15 -4.09 16.89
C LEU A 201 -8.60 -4.00 17.37
N GLN A 202 -9.06 -2.78 17.61
CA GLN A 202 -10.44 -2.45 17.93
C GLN A 202 -11.05 -1.65 16.79
N MET A 203 -12.26 -1.98 16.36
CA MET A 203 -12.87 -1.37 15.18
C MET A 203 -14.38 -1.17 15.31
N GLU A 204 -14.81 0.06 15.15
CA GLU A 204 -16.21 0.44 14.98
C GLU A 204 -16.61 0.35 13.49
N GLY A 205 -16.84 -0.86 12.98
CA GLY A 205 -16.93 -1.16 11.55
C GLY A 205 -17.88 -0.30 10.74
N ARG A 206 -19.04 0.14 11.30
CA ARG A 206 -19.98 1.03 10.60
C ARG A 206 -19.42 2.44 10.44
N GLU A 207 -18.76 2.95 11.46
CA GLU A 207 -18.15 4.29 11.45
C GLU A 207 -16.94 4.31 10.52
N VAL A 208 -16.10 3.28 10.61
CA VAL A 208 -14.96 3.10 9.71
C VAL A 208 -15.44 3.06 8.25
N PHE A 209 -16.46 2.26 7.92
CA PHE A 209 -16.98 2.19 6.55
C PHE A 209 -17.44 3.56 6.04
N ARG A 210 -18.24 4.28 6.84
CA ARG A 210 -18.78 5.58 6.46
C ARG A 210 -17.69 6.62 6.22
N ARG A 211 -16.67 6.66 7.09
CA ARG A 211 -15.53 7.58 6.98
C ARG A 211 -14.62 7.18 5.82
N ALA A 212 -14.31 5.90 5.68
CA ALA A 212 -13.43 5.37 4.65
C ALA A 212 -13.83 5.81 3.24
N VAL A 213 -15.11 5.59 2.88
CA VAL A 213 -15.61 5.99 1.55
C VAL A 213 -15.47 7.50 1.34
N ARG A 214 -15.81 8.32 2.34
CA ARG A 214 -15.67 9.77 2.24
C ARG A 214 -14.21 10.19 2.10
N LEU A 215 -13.33 9.69 2.97
CA LEU A 215 -11.91 10.03 2.97
C LEU A 215 -11.23 9.65 1.65
N MET A 216 -11.52 8.46 1.12
CA MET A 216 -10.99 8.04 -0.18
C MET A 216 -11.44 8.96 -1.31
N VAL A 217 -12.73 9.32 -1.34
CA VAL A 217 -13.29 10.19 -2.38
C VAL A 217 -12.73 11.61 -2.27
N ASP A 218 -12.69 12.17 -1.06
CA ASP A 218 -12.22 13.53 -0.83
C ASP A 218 -10.73 13.64 -1.20
N SER A 219 -9.89 12.69 -0.75
CA SER A 219 -8.47 12.67 -1.04
C SER A 219 -8.19 12.44 -2.54
N ALA A 220 -8.85 11.45 -3.18
CA ALA A 220 -8.71 11.20 -4.61
C ALA A 220 -9.12 12.41 -5.46
N THR A 221 -10.24 13.06 -5.12
CA THR A 221 -10.70 14.29 -5.80
C THR A 221 -9.65 15.39 -5.66
N ALA A 222 -9.05 15.49 -4.49
CA ALA A 222 -8.05 16.47 -4.17
C ALA A 222 -6.77 16.27 -4.99
N SER A 223 -6.24 15.05 -5.07
CA SER A 223 -5.05 14.73 -5.86
C SER A 223 -5.30 14.85 -7.37
N MET A 224 -6.45 14.42 -7.88
CA MET A 224 -6.84 14.63 -9.28
C MET A 224 -6.93 16.11 -9.64
N LYS A 225 -7.53 16.92 -8.76
CA LYS A 225 -7.58 18.38 -8.96
C LYS A 225 -6.19 19.01 -8.97
N ALA A 226 -5.29 18.59 -8.07
CA ALA A 226 -3.90 19.05 -8.05
C ALA A 226 -3.13 18.65 -9.32
N ALA A 227 -3.42 17.47 -9.87
CA ALA A 227 -2.86 16.96 -11.13
C ALA A 227 -3.48 17.64 -12.37
N GLY A 228 -4.61 18.34 -12.24
CA GLY A 228 -5.33 18.92 -13.37
C GLY A 228 -6.03 17.90 -14.26
N VAL A 229 -6.45 16.76 -13.69
CA VAL A 229 -7.09 15.65 -14.41
C VAL A 229 -8.48 15.35 -13.86
N VAL A 230 -9.28 14.64 -14.64
CA VAL A 230 -10.63 14.19 -14.28
C VAL A 230 -10.70 12.66 -14.20
N ALA A 231 -11.80 12.12 -13.70
CA ALA A 231 -12.01 10.68 -13.51
C ALA A 231 -11.84 9.86 -14.80
N ASP A 232 -12.23 10.42 -15.95
CA ASP A 232 -12.12 9.74 -17.25
C ASP A 232 -10.66 9.59 -17.71
N ASP A 233 -9.74 10.45 -17.22
CA ASP A 233 -8.32 10.37 -17.54
C ASP A 233 -7.59 9.23 -16.78
N ILE A 234 -8.18 8.74 -15.68
CA ILE A 234 -7.56 7.69 -14.85
C ILE A 234 -7.73 6.33 -15.53
N ALA A 235 -6.62 5.73 -15.94
CA ALA A 235 -6.61 4.40 -16.55
C ALA A 235 -6.70 3.27 -15.51
N LEU A 236 -6.02 3.42 -14.36
CA LEU A 236 -5.97 2.44 -13.29
C LEU A 236 -6.13 3.10 -11.92
N VAL A 237 -6.97 2.53 -11.07
CA VAL A 237 -7.04 2.84 -9.63
C VAL A 237 -6.39 1.70 -8.86
N VAL A 238 -5.46 2.02 -7.98
CA VAL A 238 -4.81 1.08 -7.05
C VAL A 238 -5.21 1.47 -5.63
N PRO A 239 -6.36 0.97 -5.13
CA PRO A 239 -6.88 1.34 -3.83
C PRO A 239 -6.29 0.48 -2.71
N HIS A 240 -6.32 0.99 -1.48
CA HIS A 240 -6.18 0.16 -0.29
C HIS A 240 -7.22 -0.96 -0.27
N GLN A 241 -6.78 -2.19 0.00
CA GLN A 241 -7.54 -3.43 -0.08
C GLN A 241 -8.24 -3.76 1.26
N ALA A 242 -9.10 -2.86 1.75
CA ALA A 242 -9.79 -3.08 3.03
C ALA A 242 -11.05 -3.93 2.90
N ASN A 243 -11.88 -3.62 1.90
CA ASN A 243 -13.20 -4.19 1.72
C ASN A 243 -13.74 -3.82 0.32
N ILE A 244 -14.24 -4.81 -0.43
CA ILE A 244 -14.74 -4.59 -1.79
C ILE A 244 -15.89 -3.55 -1.84
N ARG A 245 -16.72 -3.50 -0.79
CA ARG A 245 -17.84 -2.56 -0.73
C ARG A 245 -17.38 -1.11 -0.56
N ILE A 246 -16.26 -0.89 0.16
CA ILE A 246 -15.65 0.43 0.30
C ILE A 246 -15.07 0.86 -1.04
N ILE A 247 -14.31 -0.02 -1.71
CA ILE A 247 -13.70 0.24 -3.01
C ILE A 247 -14.78 0.56 -4.05
N SER A 248 -15.82 -0.29 -4.16
CA SER A 248 -16.93 -0.08 -5.09
C SER A 248 -17.64 1.26 -4.86
N ALA A 249 -17.96 1.57 -3.59
CA ALA A 249 -18.65 2.82 -3.26
C ALA A 249 -17.78 4.08 -3.52
N ALA A 250 -16.46 3.96 -3.32
CA ALA A 250 -15.54 5.05 -3.65
C ALA A 250 -15.42 5.25 -5.16
N CYS A 251 -15.23 4.18 -5.93
CA CYS A 251 -15.19 4.22 -7.39
C CYS A 251 -16.48 4.81 -8.00
N GLU A 252 -17.65 4.35 -7.53
CA GLU A 252 -18.95 4.85 -7.96
C GLU A 252 -19.07 6.38 -7.74
N ARG A 253 -18.69 6.86 -6.55
CA ARG A 253 -18.75 8.31 -6.23
C ARG A 253 -17.76 9.14 -7.00
N LEU A 254 -16.60 8.58 -7.37
CA LEU A 254 -15.60 9.23 -8.19
C LEU A 254 -15.97 9.22 -9.69
N GLY A 255 -16.99 8.45 -10.09
CA GLY A 255 -17.33 8.24 -11.49
C GLY A 255 -16.33 7.37 -12.25
N ILE A 256 -15.56 6.54 -11.54
CA ILE A 256 -14.58 5.61 -12.12
C ILE A 256 -15.15 4.19 -12.09
N GLY A 257 -15.13 3.49 -13.22
CA GLY A 257 -15.60 2.11 -13.29
C GLY A 257 -14.77 1.17 -12.40
N LEU A 258 -15.44 0.23 -11.72
CA LEU A 258 -14.77 -0.76 -10.87
C LEU A 258 -13.80 -1.67 -11.65
N ASP A 259 -14.02 -1.85 -12.94
CA ASP A 259 -13.15 -2.55 -13.89
C ASP A 259 -11.76 -1.91 -14.01
N ARG A 260 -11.65 -0.61 -13.72
CA ARG A 260 -10.37 0.09 -13.64
C ARG A 260 -9.67 -0.05 -12.27
N ALA A 261 -10.32 -0.59 -11.24
CA ALA A 261 -9.69 -0.80 -9.95
C ALA A 261 -8.92 -2.13 -9.90
N SER A 262 -7.70 -2.12 -9.35
CA SER A 262 -6.98 -3.35 -9.01
C SER A 262 -7.56 -3.94 -7.74
N ILE A 263 -8.00 -5.19 -7.78
CA ILE A 263 -8.60 -5.91 -6.67
C ILE A 263 -7.81 -7.19 -6.43
N VAL A 264 -7.23 -7.30 -5.24
CA VAL A 264 -6.48 -8.49 -4.79
C VAL A 264 -6.93 -8.97 -3.41
N LEU A 265 -7.81 -8.23 -2.75
CA LEU A 265 -8.24 -8.49 -1.38
C LEU A 265 -8.90 -9.86 -1.19
N ASP A 266 -9.47 -10.42 -2.25
CA ASP A 266 -10.12 -11.73 -2.22
C ASP A 266 -9.15 -12.85 -1.85
N ARG A 267 -7.89 -12.74 -2.28
CA ARG A 267 -6.81 -13.72 -2.05
C ARG A 267 -5.69 -13.24 -1.12
N THR A 268 -5.63 -11.94 -0.79
CA THR A 268 -4.59 -11.42 0.11
C THR A 268 -5.12 -11.05 1.49
N GLY A 269 -6.42 -10.79 1.62
CA GLY A 269 -6.98 -10.10 2.78
C GLY A 269 -6.57 -8.64 2.86
N ASN A 270 -6.84 -8.01 4.00
CA ASN A 270 -6.41 -6.65 4.30
C ASN A 270 -5.01 -6.65 4.93
N THR A 271 -4.01 -6.31 4.14
CA THR A 271 -2.59 -6.25 4.53
C THR A 271 -2.11 -4.82 4.88
N SER A 272 -3.04 -3.91 5.22
CA SER A 272 -2.73 -2.52 5.63
C SER A 272 -1.85 -1.78 4.62
N ALA A 273 -0.66 -1.29 5.04
CA ALA A 273 0.26 -0.52 4.20
C ALA A 273 0.81 -1.31 3.01
N ALA A 274 0.84 -2.65 3.08
CA ALA A 274 1.28 -3.50 1.97
C ALA A 274 0.23 -3.59 0.84
N SER A 275 -1.03 -3.31 1.12
CA SER A 275 -2.13 -3.60 0.21
C SER A 275 -2.07 -2.85 -1.13
N VAL A 276 -1.64 -1.59 -1.10
CA VAL A 276 -1.49 -0.76 -2.31
C VAL A 276 -0.35 -1.27 -3.20
N PRO A 277 0.89 -1.47 -2.70
CA PRO A 277 1.96 -1.98 -3.55
C PRO A 277 1.75 -3.44 -3.98
N LEU A 278 1.04 -4.28 -3.21
CA LEU A 278 0.62 -5.62 -3.66
C LEU A 278 -0.36 -5.55 -4.84
N ALA A 279 -1.38 -4.69 -4.74
CA ALA A 279 -2.34 -4.47 -5.81
C ALA A 279 -1.70 -3.83 -7.06
N LEU A 280 -0.67 -3.00 -6.87
CA LEU A 280 0.12 -2.46 -7.98
C LEU A 280 0.89 -3.57 -8.70
N ALA A 281 1.65 -4.39 -7.96
CA ALA A 281 2.45 -5.47 -8.53
C ALA A 281 1.59 -6.46 -9.32
N ASP A 282 0.41 -6.81 -8.82
CA ASP A 282 -0.57 -7.66 -9.48
C ASP A 282 -1.09 -7.02 -10.78
N ALA A 283 -1.53 -5.77 -10.73
CA ALA A 283 -2.02 -5.05 -11.90
C ALA A 283 -0.95 -4.93 -13.01
N LEU A 284 0.32 -4.77 -12.62
CA LEU A 284 1.44 -4.71 -13.56
C LEU A 284 1.75 -6.07 -14.18
N ALA A 285 1.66 -7.16 -13.40
CA ALA A 285 1.81 -8.52 -13.91
C ALA A 285 0.73 -8.86 -14.94
N ASP A 286 -0.48 -8.33 -14.75
CA ASP A 286 -1.61 -8.48 -15.69
C ASP A 286 -1.58 -7.48 -16.86
N GLY A 287 -0.54 -6.62 -16.96
CA GLY A 287 -0.41 -5.63 -18.03
C GLY A 287 -1.48 -4.52 -18.00
N ARG A 288 -2.04 -4.21 -16.82
CA ARG A 288 -3.13 -3.25 -16.66
C ARG A 288 -2.70 -1.78 -16.64
N ALA A 289 -1.40 -1.49 -16.68
CA ALA A 289 -0.87 -0.15 -16.83
C ALA A 289 0.12 -0.10 -18.00
N SER A 290 -0.10 0.79 -18.91
CA SER A 290 0.77 1.08 -20.05
C SER A 290 1.52 2.39 -19.86
N ARG A 291 2.57 2.60 -20.64
CA ARG A 291 3.31 3.88 -20.63
C ARG A 291 2.33 5.05 -20.87
N ASP A 292 2.49 6.10 -20.09
CA ASP A 292 1.69 7.33 -20.07
C ASP A 292 0.29 7.22 -19.46
N ASP A 293 -0.14 6.04 -19.04
CA ASP A 293 -1.38 5.87 -18.28
C ASP A 293 -1.33 6.64 -16.96
N LEU A 294 -2.47 7.18 -16.55
CA LEU A 294 -2.62 7.80 -15.25
C LEU A 294 -3.11 6.78 -14.22
N VAL A 295 -2.29 6.56 -13.21
CA VAL A 295 -2.57 5.65 -12.09
C VAL A 295 -2.92 6.47 -10.85
N LEU A 296 -4.08 6.19 -10.26
CA LEU A 296 -4.52 6.78 -9.00
C LEU A 296 -4.27 5.79 -7.86
N PHE A 297 -3.32 6.10 -6.99
CA PHE A 297 -3.16 5.43 -5.69
C PHE A 297 -4.05 6.11 -4.67
N VAL A 298 -4.79 5.33 -3.87
CA VAL A 298 -5.64 5.90 -2.83
C VAL A 298 -5.77 4.97 -1.63
N GLY A 299 -5.62 5.50 -0.43
CA GLY A 299 -5.74 4.75 0.83
C GLY A 299 -6.41 5.56 1.92
N PHE A 300 -6.91 4.83 2.90
CA PHE A 300 -7.32 5.36 4.20
C PHE A 300 -6.84 4.40 5.29
N GLY A 301 -6.73 4.86 6.50
CA GLY A 301 -6.28 4.03 7.62
C GLY A 301 -6.71 4.57 8.98
N ALA A 302 -6.27 3.87 10.03
CA ALA A 302 -6.45 4.33 11.40
C ALA A 302 -5.86 5.74 11.59
N GLY A 303 -6.44 6.48 12.53
CA GLY A 303 -6.02 7.83 12.84
C GLY A 303 -7.19 8.83 12.87
N MET A 304 -8.14 9.01 11.94
CA MET A 304 -8.11 8.40 10.60
C MET A 304 -7.13 9.11 9.70
N THR A 305 -6.40 8.36 8.88
CA THR A 305 -5.54 8.94 7.84
C THR A 305 -6.13 8.71 6.45
N ALA A 306 -5.82 9.59 5.50
CA ALA A 306 -6.12 9.40 4.10
C ALA A 306 -4.93 9.85 3.25
N ALA A 307 -4.75 9.22 2.09
CA ALA A 307 -3.76 9.64 1.13
C ALA A 307 -4.15 9.25 -0.28
N SER A 308 -3.77 10.08 -1.24
CA SER A 308 -3.86 9.74 -2.66
C SER A 308 -2.73 10.37 -3.47
N ALA A 309 -2.43 9.76 -4.59
CA ALA A 309 -1.44 10.24 -5.54
C ALA A 309 -1.85 9.88 -6.97
N VAL A 310 -1.80 10.86 -7.87
CA VAL A 310 -1.93 10.64 -9.31
C VAL A 310 -0.54 10.58 -9.91
N VAL A 311 -0.22 9.44 -10.50
CA VAL A 311 1.09 9.16 -11.08
C VAL A 311 0.93 8.85 -12.58
N ARG A 312 1.75 9.48 -13.42
CA ARG A 312 1.92 9.06 -14.82
C ARG A 312 2.83 7.86 -14.86
N TRP A 313 2.34 6.74 -15.37
CA TRP A 313 3.12 5.52 -15.45
C TRP A 313 4.18 5.63 -16.53
N ASN A 314 5.44 5.52 -16.17
CA ASN A 314 6.60 5.72 -17.08
C ASN A 314 7.51 4.49 -17.13
N ALA A 315 7.24 3.42 -16.39
CA ALA A 315 7.98 2.18 -16.51
C ALA A 315 7.52 1.39 -17.74
N ASP A 316 8.45 0.77 -18.43
CA ASP A 316 8.14 -0.25 -19.42
C ASP A 316 7.79 -1.53 -18.63
N ALA A 317 6.59 -2.06 -18.82
CA ALA A 317 6.09 -3.25 -18.11
C ALA A 317 6.66 -4.57 -18.71
N GLU A 318 7.84 -4.54 -19.33
CA GLU A 318 8.50 -5.78 -19.74
C GLU A 318 9.32 -6.31 -18.56
N PRO A 319 8.94 -7.46 -17.96
CA PRO A 319 9.86 -8.22 -17.14
C PRO A 319 11.06 -8.56 -18.04
N THR A 320 12.28 -8.28 -17.60
CA THR A 320 13.45 -8.86 -18.22
C THR A 320 13.25 -10.37 -18.22
N ALA A 321 12.98 -10.93 -19.41
CA ALA A 321 12.82 -12.36 -19.61
C ALA A 321 14.12 -13.03 -19.13
N ASP A 322 14.03 -13.84 -18.11
CA ASP A 322 14.75 -15.05 -17.79
C ASP A 322 14.86 -15.28 -16.29
N HIS A 323 13.80 -15.78 -15.67
CA HIS A 323 13.95 -16.56 -14.43
C HIS A 323 13.02 -17.78 -14.48
N THR A 324 13.26 -18.63 -15.51
CA THR A 324 12.87 -20.05 -15.45
C THR A 324 14.14 -20.85 -15.19
N THR A 325 14.45 -21.09 -13.92
CA THR A 325 15.14 -22.33 -13.45
C THR A 325 14.80 -22.51 -11.97
#